data_c833036cab63a3a30b1d7bc92552a92f
#
_entry.id   c833036cab63a3a30b1d7bc92552a92f
#
_cell.length_a   1.000
_cell.length_b   1.000
_cell.length_c   1.000
_cell.angle_alpha   90.00
_cell.angle_beta   90.00
_cell.angle_gamma   90.00
#
_symmetry.space_group_name_H-M   'P 1'
#
loop_
_entity.id
_entity.type
_entity.pdbx_description
1 polymer ?
#
loop_
_entity_poly.entity_id
_entity_poly.type
_entity_poly.pdbx_seq_one_letter_code
_entity_poly.pdbx_strand_id
1 'polypeptide(L)'
;MHFIWLVCDNYFLELNIDYGDLWTMEKIQTSSTKLGHKTLADRLFREIKEDIIKGVILQGQKIGEASFAIKYNTSRGPLREALQRLEGINLIDRIPNAGCRVVSLSLQKMLELYQVRGLIEGYAARLATIAMSQADIEGLRSLMNDHEELVAHSGGEAYVQNEGNQDLHYYIYSRCQNNWLINCIDNNIYYLMRMCRLNLSHRIPSRAELALKEHNDIVSAIENRDADLVDMLMRRHIQSAWKAIEKKLSSTPSETELVDKSQSLKG
;
A
#
# COMPACT_ATOMS: atom_id res chain seq x y z
N MET A 1 -14.87 -32.83 -24.77
CA MET A 1 -13.41 -33.11 -24.59
C MET A 1 -12.63 -31.87 -25.00
N HIS A 2 -12.08 -31.17 -24.04
CA HIS A 2 -11.20 -30.04 -24.30
C HIS A 2 -9.83 -30.38 -23.74
N PHE A 3 -8.81 -30.31 -24.56
CA PHE A 3 -7.43 -30.58 -24.15
C PHE A 3 -6.77 -29.28 -23.74
N ILE A 4 -6.18 -29.25 -22.54
CA ILE A 4 -5.35 -28.12 -22.09
C ILE A 4 -3.91 -28.61 -22.11
N TRP A 5 -3.06 -27.89 -22.84
CA TRP A 5 -1.62 -28.12 -22.88
C TRP A 5 -0.94 -27.23 -21.84
N LEU A 6 -0.29 -27.84 -20.87
CA LEU A 6 0.60 -27.13 -19.95
C LEU A 6 2.04 -27.39 -20.39
N VAL A 7 2.79 -26.33 -20.64
CA VAL A 7 4.22 -26.42 -20.92
C VAL A 7 4.98 -26.11 -19.62
N CYS A 8 5.64 -27.09 -19.07
CA CYS A 8 6.56 -26.93 -17.96
C CYS A 8 7.87 -27.62 -18.31
N ASP A 9 8.97 -26.90 -18.31
CA ASP A 9 10.35 -27.37 -18.43
C ASP A 9 10.62 -28.45 -19.52
N ASN A 10 10.32 -28.14 -20.79
CA ASN A 10 10.57 -29.00 -21.94
C ASN A 10 9.79 -30.33 -22.03
N TYR A 11 8.76 -30.52 -21.23
CA TYR A 11 7.87 -31.66 -21.34
C TYR A 11 6.44 -31.22 -21.67
N PHE A 12 5.82 -31.93 -22.62
CA PHE A 12 4.38 -31.83 -22.92
C PHE A 12 3.65 -32.84 -22.04
N LEU A 13 2.80 -32.37 -21.14
CA LEU A 13 1.89 -33.20 -20.37
C LEU A 13 0.48 -33.04 -20.92
N GLU A 14 -0.06 -34.14 -21.43
CA GLU A 14 -1.47 -34.23 -21.82
C GLU A 14 -2.28 -34.57 -20.57
N LEU A 15 -3.08 -33.62 -20.10
CA LEU A 15 -3.98 -33.85 -18.99
C LEU A 15 -5.41 -34.04 -19.52
N ASN A 16 -5.93 -35.22 -19.32
CA ASN A 16 -7.35 -35.55 -19.57
C ASN A 16 -8.14 -35.12 -18.32
N ILE A 17 -8.83 -33.99 -18.36
CA ILE A 17 -9.59 -33.47 -17.23
C ILE A 17 -11.07 -33.77 -17.46
N ASP A 18 -11.65 -34.64 -16.65
CA ASP A 18 -13.07 -34.79 -16.55
C ASP A 18 -13.65 -33.73 -15.61
N TYR A 19 -14.50 -32.86 -16.17
CA TYR A 19 -15.09 -31.74 -15.43
C TYR A 19 -16.09 -32.15 -14.34
N GLY A 20 -16.41 -33.45 -14.22
CA GLY A 20 -17.27 -33.99 -13.16
C GLY A 20 -16.64 -33.89 -11.75
N ASP A 21 -15.30 -33.90 -11.65
CA ASP A 21 -14.57 -33.96 -10.37
C ASP A 21 -14.10 -32.60 -9.83
N LEU A 22 -14.29 -31.53 -10.59
CA LEU A 22 -13.88 -30.18 -10.17
C LEU A 22 -14.77 -29.53 -9.11
N TRP A 23 -15.94 -30.09 -8.82
CA TRP A 23 -16.91 -29.58 -7.84
C TRP A 23 -16.84 -30.23 -6.46
N THR A 24 -15.95 -31.19 -6.24
CA THR A 24 -15.79 -31.92 -4.96
C THR A 24 -14.48 -31.59 -4.22
N MET A 25 -13.78 -30.53 -4.55
CA MET A 25 -12.69 -30.01 -3.69
C MET A 25 -13.25 -29.19 -2.51
N GLU A 26 -14.23 -29.74 -1.82
CA GLU A 26 -14.49 -29.40 -0.43
C GLU A 26 -13.41 -30.05 0.44
N LYS A 27 -12.75 -29.20 1.23
CA LYS A 27 -11.79 -29.56 2.28
C LYS A 27 -10.36 -29.89 1.84
N ILE A 28 -9.67 -28.96 1.26
CA ILE A 28 -8.33 -28.72 1.79
C ILE A 28 -8.55 -27.99 3.13
N GLN A 29 -8.56 -28.74 4.20
CA GLN A 29 -8.35 -28.19 5.54
C GLN A 29 -7.08 -27.36 5.47
N THR A 30 -7.24 -26.04 5.40
CA THR A 30 -6.19 -25.15 5.83
C THR A 30 -5.87 -25.57 7.25
N SER A 31 -4.76 -26.29 7.40
CA SER A 31 -4.20 -26.59 8.70
C SER A 31 -4.19 -25.27 9.44
N SER A 32 -4.97 -25.19 10.53
CA SER A 32 -4.91 -24.09 11.47
C SER A 32 -3.45 -23.88 11.78
N THR A 33 -2.87 -22.82 11.20
CA THR A 33 -1.58 -22.32 11.62
C THR A 33 -1.78 -22.02 13.09
N LYS A 34 -1.23 -22.90 13.96
CA LYS A 34 -1.00 -22.61 15.37
C LYS A 34 -0.68 -21.14 15.47
N LEU A 35 -1.29 -20.41 16.40
CA LEU A 35 -0.82 -19.07 16.81
C LEU A 35 0.69 -19.20 17.07
N GLY A 36 1.48 -19.03 16.02
CA GLY A 36 2.91 -19.12 16.08
C GLY A 36 3.38 -18.00 17.00
N HIS A 37 4.20 -18.33 17.96
CA HIS A 37 4.90 -17.33 18.77
C HIS A 37 5.47 -16.30 17.80
N LYS A 38 5.04 -15.04 17.88
CA LYS A 38 5.57 -13.97 17.05
C LYS A 38 7.07 -13.93 17.25
N THR A 39 7.82 -14.22 16.20
CA THR A 39 9.28 -14.31 16.28
C THR A 39 9.88 -12.92 16.54
N LEU A 40 11.13 -12.89 16.99
CA LEU A 40 11.86 -11.63 17.12
C LEU A 40 11.98 -10.91 15.76
N ALA A 41 12.14 -11.66 14.67
CA ALA A 41 12.12 -11.10 13.31
C ALA A 41 10.77 -10.48 12.94
N ASP A 42 9.63 -11.08 13.36
CA ASP A 42 8.31 -10.50 13.15
C ASP A 42 8.11 -9.18 13.90
N ARG A 43 8.64 -9.09 15.11
CA ARG A 43 8.62 -7.85 15.90
C ARG A 43 9.43 -6.77 15.19
N LEU A 44 10.66 -7.08 14.81
CA LEU A 44 11.57 -6.15 14.15
C LEU A 44 11.04 -5.68 12.79
N PHE A 45 10.49 -6.60 12.01
CA PHE A 45 9.85 -6.25 10.74
C PHE A 45 8.76 -5.20 10.93
N ARG A 46 7.87 -5.38 11.92
CA ARG A 46 6.79 -4.42 12.19
C ARG A 46 7.31 -3.08 12.70
N GLU A 47 8.23 -3.08 13.69
CA GLU A 47 8.80 -1.87 14.27
C GLU A 47 9.55 -1.04 13.23
N ILE A 48 10.46 -1.66 12.46
CA ILE A 48 11.24 -0.96 11.44
C ILE A 48 10.34 -0.49 10.30
N LYS A 49 9.35 -1.29 9.88
CA LYS A 49 8.35 -0.91 8.88
C LYS A 49 7.63 0.37 9.28
N GLU A 50 7.10 0.41 10.50
CA GLU A 50 6.41 1.59 11.00
C GLU A 50 7.33 2.81 11.15
N ASP A 51 8.56 2.63 11.62
CA ASP A 51 9.56 3.69 11.71
C ASP A 51 9.88 4.30 10.33
N ILE A 52 9.96 3.47 9.28
CA ILE A 52 10.14 3.94 7.89
C ILE A 52 8.91 4.71 7.40
N ILE A 53 7.73 4.12 7.56
CA ILE A 53 6.47 4.70 7.08
C ILE A 53 6.20 6.05 7.74
N LYS A 54 6.46 6.16 9.04
CA LYS A 54 6.30 7.41 9.82
C LYS A 54 7.43 8.42 9.61
N GLY A 55 8.48 8.08 8.89
CA GLY A 55 9.62 8.95 8.64
C GLY A 55 10.57 9.11 9.84
N VAL A 56 10.49 8.23 10.85
CA VAL A 56 11.50 8.14 11.94
C VAL A 56 12.84 7.64 11.39
N ILE A 57 12.78 6.75 10.39
CA ILE A 57 13.90 6.38 9.55
C ILE A 57 13.64 7.04 8.20
N LEU A 58 14.53 7.96 7.81
CA LEU A 58 14.32 8.83 6.66
C LEU A 58 14.49 8.07 5.32
N GLN A 59 13.81 8.54 4.28
CA GLN A 59 14.03 8.09 2.91
C GLN A 59 15.52 8.28 2.53
N GLY A 60 16.08 7.29 1.84
CA GLY A 60 17.51 7.27 1.46
C GLY A 60 18.46 6.99 2.62
N GLN A 61 18.01 6.96 3.88
CA GLN A 61 18.85 6.70 5.03
C GLN A 61 19.50 5.31 4.94
N LYS A 62 20.82 5.25 5.15
CA LYS A 62 21.56 3.98 5.21
C LYS A 62 21.21 3.22 6.47
N ILE A 63 20.96 1.92 6.31
CA ILE A 63 20.70 0.97 7.40
C ILE A 63 21.98 0.20 7.68
N GLY A 64 22.65 0.55 8.78
CA GLY A 64 23.81 -0.20 9.27
C GLY A 64 23.36 -1.34 10.18
N GLU A 65 23.65 -2.59 9.81
CA GLU A 65 23.22 -3.75 10.61
C GLU A 65 23.70 -3.67 12.08
N ALA A 66 24.91 -3.18 12.34
CA ALA A 66 25.44 -3.08 13.70
C ALA A 66 24.71 -2.01 14.54
N SER A 67 24.50 -0.81 13.99
CA SER A 67 23.82 0.28 14.69
C SER A 67 22.33 -0.03 14.89
N PHE A 68 21.68 -0.67 13.91
CA PHE A 68 20.28 -1.07 14.03
C PHE A 68 20.09 -2.23 15.01
N ALA A 69 21.04 -3.18 15.08
CA ALA A 69 21.00 -4.24 16.09
C ALA A 69 21.04 -3.65 17.52
N ILE A 70 21.85 -2.61 17.73
CA ILE A 70 21.90 -1.87 19.00
C ILE A 70 20.58 -1.10 19.23
N LYS A 71 20.12 -0.31 18.23
CA LYS A 71 18.89 0.52 18.32
C LYS A 71 17.66 -0.31 18.71
N TYR A 72 17.51 -1.52 18.14
CA TYR A 72 16.35 -2.38 18.34
C TYR A 72 16.60 -3.52 19.36
N ASN A 73 17.70 -3.45 20.10
CA ASN A 73 18.10 -4.44 21.11
C ASN A 73 17.97 -5.90 20.61
N THR A 74 18.74 -6.22 19.54
CA THR A 74 18.65 -7.52 18.87
C THR A 74 20.02 -7.99 18.36
N SER A 75 20.10 -9.27 17.98
CA SER A 75 21.25 -9.79 17.24
C SER A 75 21.08 -9.59 15.72
N ARG A 76 22.18 -9.77 14.97
CA ARG A 76 22.20 -9.58 13.50
C ARG A 76 21.31 -10.55 12.73
N GLY A 77 21.10 -11.79 13.23
CA GLY A 77 20.31 -12.81 12.53
C GLY A 77 18.84 -12.37 12.32
N PRO A 78 18.05 -12.17 13.38
CA PRO A 78 16.67 -11.69 13.29
C PRO A 78 16.55 -10.35 12.56
N LEU A 79 17.54 -9.45 12.72
CA LEU A 79 17.56 -8.19 12.00
C LEU A 79 17.67 -8.37 10.49
N ARG A 80 18.58 -9.23 10.01
CA ARG A 80 18.74 -9.54 8.58
C ARG A 80 17.48 -10.14 7.98
N GLU A 81 16.82 -11.03 8.70
CA GLU A 81 15.53 -11.59 8.27
C GLU A 81 14.46 -10.50 8.15
N ALA A 82 14.35 -9.62 9.13
CA ALA A 82 13.42 -8.50 9.07
C ALA A 82 13.74 -7.55 7.89
N LEU A 83 15.02 -7.22 7.66
CA LEU A 83 15.46 -6.38 6.54
C LEU A 83 15.19 -7.05 5.18
N GLN A 84 15.37 -8.37 5.06
CA GLN A 84 15.05 -9.08 3.82
C GLN A 84 13.54 -9.02 3.51
N ARG A 85 12.69 -9.11 4.52
CA ARG A 85 11.24 -8.97 4.35
C ARG A 85 10.83 -7.55 3.97
N LEU A 86 11.51 -6.54 4.53
CA LEU A 86 11.30 -5.12 4.15
C LEU A 86 11.74 -4.84 2.72
N GLU A 87 12.80 -5.49 2.24
CA GLU A 87 13.22 -5.49 0.83
C GLU A 87 12.14 -6.12 -0.06
N GLY A 88 11.54 -7.23 0.37
CA GLY A 88 10.46 -7.92 -0.34
C GLY A 88 9.17 -7.11 -0.52
N ILE A 89 8.97 -6.05 0.27
CA ILE A 89 7.85 -5.09 0.15
C ILE A 89 8.29 -3.70 -0.33
N ASN A 90 9.46 -3.62 -0.94
CA ASN A 90 10.03 -2.41 -1.56
C ASN A 90 10.21 -1.19 -0.62
N LEU A 91 10.31 -1.39 0.69
CA LEU A 91 10.65 -0.32 1.64
C LEU A 91 12.15 -0.10 1.81
N ILE A 92 12.95 -1.07 1.42
CA ILE A 92 14.42 -1.04 1.49
C ILE A 92 15.01 -1.48 0.16
N ASP A 93 16.00 -0.76 -0.30
CA ASP A 93 16.87 -1.13 -1.42
C ASP A 93 18.18 -1.74 -0.88
N ARG A 94 18.55 -2.91 -1.40
CA ARG A 94 19.86 -3.50 -1.16
C ARG A 94 20.80 -3.13 -2.30
N ILE A 95 21.83 -2.36 -2.00
CA ILE A 95 22.82 -1.90 -2.98
C ILE A 95 24.08 -2.78 -2.84
N PRO A 96 24.52 -3.47 -3.90
CA PRO A 96 25.75 -4.26 -3.87
C PRO A 96 26.92 -3.42 -3.33
N ASN A 97 27.68 -3.98 -2.40
CA ASN A 97 28.84 -3.35 -1.73
C ASN A 97 28.54 -2.07 -0.91
N ALA A 98 27.29 -1.55 -0.90
CA ALA A 98 26.92 -0.36 -0.15
C ALA A 98 25.93 -0.62 1.01
N GLY A 99 25.40 -1.86 1.11
CA GLY A 99 24.47 -2.27 2.17
C GLY A 99 23.02 -1.93 1.86
N CYS A 100 22.20 -1.74 2.88
CA CYS A 100 20.78 -1.46 2.76
C CYS A 100 20.51 0.05 2.95
N ARG A 101 19.53 0.56 2.21
CA ARG A 101 18.98 1.93 2.39
C ARG A 101 17.46 1.89 2.34
N VAL A 102 16.83 2.81 3.05
CA VAL A 102 15.39 3.08 2.85
C VAL A 102 15.18 3.59 1.43
N VAL A 103 14.14 3.12 0.76
CA VAL A 103 13.77 3.58 -0.58
C VAL A 103 13.58 5.09 -0.59
N SER A 104 14.03 5.75 -1.67
CA SER A 104 13.81 7.16 -1.90
C SER A 104 12.96 7.34 -3.15
N LEU A 105 11.81 7.98 -2.97
CA LEU A 105 10.85 8.24 -4.04
C LEU A 105 11.04 9.65 -4.58
N SER A 106 11.72 9.76 -5.73
CA SER A 106 11.74 11.00 -6.50
C SER A 106 10.34 11.36 -7.01
N LEU A 107 10.11 12.60 -7.40
CA LEU A 107 8.85 13.05 -7.98
C LEU A 107 8.45 12.18 -9.18
N GLN A 108 9.40 11.84 -10.06
CA GLN A 108 9.16 10.97 -11.20
C GLN A 108 8.73 9.55 -10.79
N LYS A 109 9.43 8.94 -9.84
CA LYS A 109 9.05 7.61 -9.30
C LYS A 109 7.66 7.63 -8.65
N MET A 110 7.33 8.71 -7.93
CA MET A 110 6.00 8.87 -7.37
C MET A 110 4.93 8.98 -8.44
N LEU A 111 5.17 9.76 -9.52
CA LEU A 111 4.25 9.86 -10.65
C LEU A 111 3.97 8.48 -11.26
N GLU A 112 5.02 7.72 -11.57
CA GLU A 112 4.92 6.37 -12.12
C GLU A 112 4.14 5.43 -11.19
N LEU A 113 4.41 5.49 -9.88
CA LEU A 113 3.69 4.73 -8.86
C LEU A 113 2.20 5.07 -8.84
N TYR A 114 1.84 6.36 -8.89
CA TYR A 114 0.44 6.81 -8.89
C TYR A 114 -0.29 6.43 -10.18
N GLN A 115 0.39 6.41 -11.32
CA GLN A 115 -0.19 5.94 -12.59
C GLN A 115 -0.56 4.46 -12.52
N VAL A 116 0.38 3.60 -12.10
CA VAL A 116 0.13 2.15 -11.91
C VAL A 116 -0.95 1.93 -10.87
N ARG A 117 -0.86 2.62 -9.73
CA ARG A 117 -1.84 2.55 -8.65
C ARG A 117 -3.26 2.81 -9.13
N GLY A 118 -3.46 3.89 -9.90
CA GLY A 118 -4.78 4.23 -10.44
C GLY A 118 -5.40 3.11 -11.26
N LEU A 119 -4.59 2.42 -12.07
CA LEU A 119 -5.05 1.30 -12.90
C LEU A 119 -5.44 0.08 -12.05
N ILE A 120 -4.56 -0.35 -11.16
CA ILE A 120 -4.75 -1.62 -10.44
C ILE A 120 -5.73 -1.49 -9.28
N GLU A 121 -5.73 -0.38 -8.53
CA GLU A 121 -6.70 -0.16 -7.45
C GLU A 121 -8.11 0.11 -8.00
N GLY A 122 -8.24 0.83 -9.13
CA GLY A 122 -9.53 1.02 -9.79
C GLY A 122 -10.13 -0.32 -10.20
N TYR A 123 -9.35 -1.16 -10.87
CA TYR A 123 -9.82 -2.49 -11.26
C TYR A 123 -10.08 -3.41 -10.07
N ALA A 124 -9.24 -3.35 -9.02
CA ALA A 124 -9.49 -4.11 -7.79
C ALA A 124 -10.78 -3.68 -7.09
N ALA A 125 -11.06 -2.37 -7.04
CA ALA A 125 -12.29 -1.84 -6.47
C ALA A 125 -13.53 -2.26 -7.27
N ARG A 126 -13.42 -2.30 -8.60
CA ARG A 126 -14.46 -2.87 -9.47
C ARG A 126 -14.79 -4.33 -9.13
N LEU A 127 -13.77 -5.16 -9.03
CA LEU A 127 -13.94 -6.58 -8.68
C LEU A 127 -14.49 -6.73 -7.26
N ALA A 128 -14.00 -5.94 -6.30
CA ALA A 128 -14.49 -5.95 -4.94
C ALA A 128 -15.99 -5.61 -4.86
N THR A 129 -16.46 -4.63 -5.64
CA THR A 129 -17.87 -4.25 -5.70
C THR A 129 -18.76 -5.42 -6.12
N ILE A 130 -18.28 -6.27 -7.03
CA ILE A 130 -18.98 -7.47 -7.48
C ILE A 130 -18.95 -8.57 -6.40
N ALA A 131 -17.79 -8.73 -5.72
CA ALA A 131 -17.52 -9.85 -4.84
C ALA A 131 -17.97 -9.66 -3.38
N MET A 132 -18.03 -8.42 -2.89
CA MET A 132 -18.38 -8.10 -1.51
C MET A 132 -19.76 -8.63 -1.12
N SER A 133 -19.83 -9.27 0.05
CA SER A 133 -21.10 -9.60 0.71
C SER A 133 -21.78 -8.32 1.24
N GLN A 134 -23.04 -8.45 1.66
CA GLN A 134 -23.75 -7.35 2.32
C GLN A 134 -23.07 -6.94 3.62
N ALA A 135 -22.54 -7.89 4.41
CA ALA A 135 -21.79 -7.62 5.63
C ALA A 135 -20.47 -6.86 5.36
N ASP A 136 -19.79 -7.14 4.24
CA ASP A 136 -18.59 -6.37 3.85
C ASP A 136 -18.94 -4.93 3.53
N ILE A 137 -20.05 -4.67 2.87
CA ILE A 137 -20.51 -3.31 2.55
C ILE A 137 -20.91 -2.55 3.81
N GLU A 138 -21.62 -3.18 4.72
CA GLU A 138 -21.98 -2.60 6.02
C GLU A 138 -20.71 -2.27 6.84
N GLY A 139 -19.72 -3.18 6.85
CA GLY A 139 -18.43 -2.93 7.48
C GLY A 139 -17.65 -1.78 6.82
N LEU A 140 -17.73 -1.65 5.49
CA LEU A 140 -17.13 -0.53 4.77
C LEU A 140 -17.79 0.80 5.12
N ARG A 141 -19.12 0.83 5.25
CA ARG A 141 -19.85 2.03 5.68
C ARG A 141 -19.50 2.40 7.13
N SER A 142 -19.42 1.41 8.02
CA SER A 142 -18.95 1.66 9.40
C SER A 142 -17.56 2.26 9.44
N LEU A 143 -16.62 1.74 8.65
CA LEU A 143 -15.29 2.31 8.52
C LEU A 143 -15.31 3.76 8.04
N MET A 144 -16.20 4.11 7.10
CA MET A 144 -16.33 5.50 6.64
C MET A 144 -16.86 6.43 7.73
N ASN A 145 -17.81 5.98 8.55
CA ASN A 145 -18.30 6.75 9.68
C ASN A 145 -17.18 7.04 10.68
N ASP A 146 -16.34 6.04 11.01
CA ASP A 146 -15.15 6.23 11.86
C ASP A 146 -14.18 7.26 11.27
N HIS A 147 -14.01 7.25 9.93
CA HIS A 147 -13.17 8.22 9.23
C HIS A 147 -13.76 9.63 9.24
N GLU A 148 -15.08 9.78 9.14
CA GLU A 148 -15.75 11.08 9.26
C GLU A 148 -15.54 11.70 10.65
N GLU A 149 -15.67 10.89 11.71
CA GLU A 149 -15.38 11.32 13.06
C GLU A 149 -13.92 11.75 13.24
N LEU A 150 -12.95 11.00 12.68
CA LEU A 150 -11.53 11.36 12.73
C LEU A 150 -11.26 12.72 12.06
N VAL A 151 -11.84 12.97 10.89
CA VAL A 151 -11.67 14.24 10.18
C VAL A 151 -12.35 15.39 10.94
N ALA A 152 -13.55 15.17 11.47
CA ALA A 152 -14.27 16.15 12.28
C ALA A 152 -13.49 16.53 13.55
N HIS A 153 -12.93 15.58 14.27
CA HIS A 153 -12.12 15.82 15.47
C HIS A 153 -10.83 16.61 15.19
N SER A 154 -10.28 16.48 13.98
CA SER A 154 -9.10 17.26 13.55
C SER A 154 -9.46 18.65 13.02
N GLY A 155 -10.73 19.03 12.99
CA GLY A 155 -11.18 20.27 12.34
C GLY A 155 -10.96 20.28 10.82
N GLY A 156 -10.92 19.11 10.18
CA GLY A 156 -10.68 18.98 8.74
C GLY A 156 -9.19 19.01 8.34
N GLU A 157 -8.28 19.14 9.30
CA GLU A 157 -6.85 19.32 9.00
C GLU A 157 -6.12 18.00 8.71
N ALA A 158 -6.58 16.88 9.29
CA ALA A 158 -5.90 15.59 9.18
C ALA A 158 -6.85 14.46 8.80
N TYR A 159 -6.41 13.62 7.87
CA TYR A 159 -7.06 12.36 7.51
C TYR A 159 -6.00 11.26 7.41
N VAL A 160 -5.68 10.66 8.55
CA VAL A 160 -4.67 9.60 8.66
C VAL A 160 -5.38 8.28 8.92
N GLN A 161 -5.32 7.38 7.94
CA GLN A 161 -5.87 6.04 8.05
C GLN A 161 -4.82 5.09 8.64
N ASN A 162 -5.27 4.18 9.51
CA ASN A 162 -4.43 3.13 10.05
C ASN A 162 -4.13 2.03 9.01
N GLU A 163 -3.44 0.96 9.43
CA GLU A 163 -3.06 -0.16 8.56
C GLU A 163 -4.18 -1.22 8.46
N GLY A 164 -4.19 -1.95 7.36
CA GLY A 164 -5.11 -3.07 7.16
C GLY A 164 -6.56 -2.62 6.99
N ASN A 165 -7.50 -3.31 7.62
CA ASN A 165 -8.93 -3.03 7.50
C ASN A 165 -9.37 -1.65 7.99
N GLN A 166 -8.49 -0.89 8.61
CA GLN A 166 -8.71 0.51 8.96
C GLN A 166 -8.23 1.48 7.87
N ASP A 167 -7.71 0.97 6.76
CA ASP A 167 -7.40 1.72 5.54
C ASP A 167 -8.46 1.40 4.48
N LEU A 168 -9.16 2.40 3.98
CA LEU A 168 -10.24 2.24 3.00
C LEU A 168 -9.77 1.48 1.75
N HIS A 169 -8.62 1.85 1.21
CA HIS A 169 -8.08 1.22 0.01
C HIS A 169 -7.79 -0.26 0.25
N TYR A 170 -7.13 -0.58 1.38
CA TYR A 170 -6.88 -1.96 1.78
C TYR A 170 -8.19 -2.74 1.95
N TYR A 171 -9.15 -2.15 2.67
CA TYR A 171 -10.45 -2.77 2.91
C TYR A 171 -11.13 -3.18 1.60
N ILE A 172 -11.11 -2.29 0.61
CA ILE A 172 -11.73 -2.53 -0.69
C ILE A 172 -10.94 -3.59 -1.47
N TYR A 173 -9.65 -3.36 -1.77
CA TYR A 173 -8.94 -4.25 -2.68
C TYR A 173 -8.73 -5.66 -2.11
N SER A 174 -8.61 -5.81 -0.79
CA SER A 174 -8.46 -7.12 -0.14
C SER A 174 -9.68 -8.04 -0.33
N ARG A 175 -10.82 -7.47 -0.75
CA ARG A 175 -12.08 -8.19 -1.03
C ARG A 175 -12.35 -8.41 -2.51
N CYS A 176 -11.40 -8.11 -3.39
CA CYS A 176 -11.58 -8.25 -4.84
C CYS A 176 -11.56 -9.70 -5.36
N GLN A 177 -11.31 -10.69 -4.50
CA GLN A 177 -11.20 -12.12 -4.82
C GLN A 177 -10.21 -12.44 -5.95
N ASN A 178 -9.22 -11.57 -6.17
CA ASN A 178 -8.13 -11.78 -7.11
C ASN A 178 -6.79 -11.76 -6.36
N ASN A 179 -6.30 -12.94 -5.98
CA ASN A 179 -5.08 -13.08 -5.18
C ASN A 179 -3.83 -12.52 -5.88
N TRP A 180 -3.75 -12.57 -7.22
CA TRP A 180 -2.64 -11.98 -7.95
C TRP A 180 -2.63 -10.46 -7.83
N LEU A 181 -3.79 -9.85 -7.94
CA LEU A 181 -3.95 -8.41 -7.81
C LEU A 181 -3.68 -7.94 -6.38
N ILE A 182 -4.23 -8.64 -5.38
CA ILE A 182 -3.97 -8.38 -3.96
C ILE A 182 -2.46 -8.44 -3.68
N ASN A 183 -1.79 -9.52 -4.07
CA ASN A 183 -0.35 -9.68 -3.86
C ASN A 183 0.48 -8.59 -4.58
N CYS A 184 0.04 -8.18 -5.78
CA CYS A 184 0.71 -7.10 -6.51
C CYS A 184 0.62 -5.78 -5.74
N ILE A 185 -0.55 -5.45 -5.19
CA ILE A 185 -0.75 -4.22 -4.41
C ILE A 185 0.02 -4.29 -3.10
N ASP A 186 -0.14 -5.38 -2.32
CA ASP A 186 0.48 -5.55 -1.00
C ASP A 186 2.01 -5.47 -1.05
N ASN A 187 2.63 -6.14 -2.00
CA ASN A 187 4.09 -6.25 -2.03
C ASN A 187 4.78 -5.08 -2.74
N ASN A 188 4.09 -4.35 -3.63
CA ASN A 188 4.76 -3.34 -4.46
C ASN A 188 4.27 -1.91 -4.22
N ILE A 189 3.06 -1.72 -3.71
CA ILE A 189 2.42 -0.40 -3.72
C ILE A 189 1.98 0.04 -2.33
N TYR A 190 1.32 -0.83 -1.57
CA TYR A 190 0.60 -0.46 -0.36
C TYR A 190 1.44 0.32 0.65
N TYR A 191 2.62 -0.21 1.02
CA TYR A 191 3.47 0.43 2.03
C TYR A 191 4.16 1.70 1.51
N LEU A 192 4.52 1.73 0.23
CA LEU A 192 5.04 2.96 -0.41
C LEU A 192 3.99 4.06 -0.39
N MET A 193 2.72 3.70 -0.63
CA MET A 193 1.62 4.66 -0.59
C MET A 193 1.32 5.15 0.82
N ARG A 194 1.37 4.27 1.83
CA ARG A 194 1.25 4.70 3.23
C ARG A 194 2.35 5.69 3.60
N MET A 195 3.59 5.42 3.20
CA MET A 195 4.72 6.33 3.40
C MET A 195 4.49 7.69 2.71
N CYS A 196 4.02 7.71 1.47
CA CYS A 196 3.69 8.96 0.75
C CYS A 196 2.56 9.72 1.45
N ARG A 197 1.48 9.04 1.85
CA ARG A 197 0.34 9.67 2.52
C ARG A 197 0.75 10.31 3.83
N LEU A 198 1.48 9.60 4.70
CA LEU A 198 1.90 10.11 6.00
C LEU A 198 2.92 11.25 5.91
N ASN A 199 3.81 11.22 4.93
CA ASN A 199 4.87 12.23 4.83
C ASN A 199 4.49 13.46 3.99
N LEU A 200 3.53 13.34 3.07
CA LEU A 200 3.19 14.39 2.11
C LEU A 200 1.73 14.82 2.15
N SER A 201 0.79 13.89 1.98
CA SER A 201 -0.62 14.23 1.70
C SER A 201 -1.33 14.86 2.89
N HIS A 202 -1.09 14.38 4.11
CA HIS A 202 -1.76 14.91 5.31
C HIS A 202 -1.35 16.35 5.66
N ARG A 203 -0.27 16.86 5.03
CA ARG A 203 0.19 18.25 5.22
C ARG A 203 -0.36 19.21 4.16
N ILE A 204 -1.30 18.77 3.31
CA ILE A 204 -1.91 19.61 2.28
C ILE A 204 -3.23 20.15 2.82
N PRO A 205 -3.39 21.48 3.00
CA PRO A 205 -4.63 22.06 3.47
C PRO A 205 -5.83 21.63 2.61
N SER A 206 -6.98 21.41 3.23
CA SER A 206 -8.25 20.99 2.59
C SER A 206 -8.22 19.64 1.86
N ARG A 207 -7.07 18.90 1.89
CA ARG A 207 -7.00 17.59 1.25
C ARG A 207 -7.75 16.52 2.05
N ALA A 208 -7.80 16.63 3.37
CA ALA A 208 -8.51 15.72 4.25
C ALA A 208 -10.00 15.66 3.93
N GLU A 209 -10.66 16.81 3.90
CA GLU A 209 -12.10 16.94 3.58
C GLU A 209 -12.41 16.47 2.15
N LEU A 210 -11.56 16.86 1.17
CA LEU A 210 -11.75 16.43 -0.21
C LEU A 210 -11.58 14.91 -0.34
N ALA A 211 -10.58 14.32 0.30
CA ALA A 211 -10.38 12.88 0.28
C ALA A 211 -11.54 12.13 0.92
N LEU A 212 -12.05 12.62 2.05
CA LEU A 212 -13.21 12.04 2.72
C LEU A 212 -14.45 12.05 1.82
N LYS A 213 -14.70 13.18 1.13
CA LYS A 213 -15.79 13.28 0.15
C LYS A 213 -15.62 12.29 -1.00
N GLU A 214 -14.43 12.24 -1.61
CA GLU A 214 -14.13 11.30 -2.69
C GLU A 214 -14.30 9.84 -2.25
N HIS A 215 -13.92 9.50 -1.01
CA HIS A 215 -14.11 8.17 -0.42
C HIS A 215 -15.59 7.85 -0.21
N ASN A 216 -16.39 8.79 0.27
CA ASN A 216 -17.85 8.61 0.41
C ASN A 216 -18.53 8.38 -0.94
N ASP A 217 -18.12 9.07 -1.99
CA ASP A 217 -18.63 8.85 -3.35
C ASP A 217 -18.32 7.43 -3.83
N ILE A 218 -17.09 6.92 -3.57
CA ILE A 218 -16.70 5.54 -3.89
C ILE A 218 -17.55 4.53 -3.11
N VAL A 219 -17.69 4.71 -1.80
CA VAL A 219 -18.46 3.80 -0.95
C VAL A 219 -19.94 3.77 -1.37
N SER A 220 -20.52 4.93 -1.67
CA SER A 220 -21.90 5.02 -2.16
C SER A 220 -22.09 4.29 -3.49
N ALA A 221 -21.11 4.33 -4.40
CA ALA A 221 -21.14 3.57 -5.64
C ALA A 221 -21.02 2.05 -5.39
N ILE A 222 -20.20 1.62 -4.39
CA ILE A 222 -20.12 0.22 -3.96
C ILE A 222 -21.45 -0.27 -3.39
N GLU A 223 -22.11 0.51 -2.55
CA GLU A 223 -23.44 0.22 -1.99
C GLU A 223 -24.49 0.03 -3.09
N ASN A 224 -24.42 0.83 -4.14
CA ASN A 224 -25.29 0.71 -5.31
C ASN A 224 -24.83 -0.40 -6.29
N ARG A 225 -23.77 -1.14 -6.01
CA ARG A 225 -23.22 -2.18 -6.88
C ARG A 225 -22.83 -1.71 -8.28
N ASP A 226 -22.54 -0.42 -8.44
CA ASP A 226 -22.09 0.17 -9.72
C ASP A 226 -20.57 0.02 -9.87
N ALA A 227 -20.15 -1.15 -10.31
CA ALA A 227 -18.75 -1.53 -10.40
C ALA A 227 -17.94 -0.67 -11.40
N ASP A 228 -18.58 -0.22 -12.50
CA ASP A 228 -17.93 0.64 -13.50
C ASP A 228 -17.71 2.05 -12.95
N LEU A 229 -18.69 2.58 -12.25
CA LEU A 229 -18.58 3.88 -11.56
C LEU A 229 -17.51 3.83 -10.47
N VAL A 230 -17.42 2.74 -9.70
CA VAL A 230 -16.39 2.56 -8.66
C VAL A 230 -14.98 2.60 -9.24
N ASP A 231 -14.71 1.89 -10.34
CA ASP A 231 -13.40 1.95 -11.03
C ASP A 231 -13.06 3.40 -11.42
N MET A 232 -14.01 4.10 -12.05
CA MET A 232 -13.80 5.47 -12.48
C MET A 232 -13.55 6.42 -11.30
N LEU A 233 -14.33 6.32 -10.22
CA LEU A 233 -14.19 7.16 -9.03
C LEU A 233 -12.86 6.91 -8.32
N MET A 234 -12.45 5.64 -8.16
CA MET A 234 -11.18 5.29 -7.55
C MET A 234 -10.00 5.87 -8.35
N ARG A 235 -9.99 5.75 -9.67
CA ARG A 235 -8.96 6.34 -10.53
C ARG A 235 -8.91 7.86 -10.40
N ARG A 236 -10.06 8.53 -10.38
CA ARG A 236 -10.14 9.99 -10.19
C ARG A 236 -9.64 10.43 -8.84
N HIS A 237 -9.99 9.70 -7.78
CA HIS A 237 -9.49 9.94 -6.42
C HIS A 237 -7.96 9.87 -6.36
N ILE A 238 -7.37 8.81 -6.94
CA ILE A 238 -5.92 8.64 -6.98
C ILE A 238 -5.24 9.74 -7.80
N GLN A 239 -5.82 10.13 -8.94
CA GLN A 239 -5.31 11.23 -9.75
C GLN A 239 -5.42 12.59 -9.02
N SER A 240 -6.51 12.83 -8.30
CA SER A 240 -6.71 14.02 -7.47
C SER A 240 -5.65 14.12 -6.36
N ALA A 241 -5.36 12.99 -5.70
CA ALA A 241 -4.30 12.91 -4.69
C ALA A 241 -2.92 13.23 -5.28
N TRP A 242 -2.59 12.69 -6.46
CA TRP A 242 -1.34 13.00 -7.15
C TRP A 242 -1.22 14.50 -7.46
N LYS A 243 -2.23 15.09 -8.09
CA LYS A 243 -2.22 16.51 -8.46
C LYS A 243 -1.99 17.42 -7.24
N ALA A 244 -2.55 17.07 -6.08
CA ALA A 244 -2.34 17.83 -4.86
C ALA A 244 -0.87 17.75 -4.37
N ILE A 245 -0.27 16.57 -4.43
CA ILE A 245 1.15 16.35 -4.07
C ILE A 245 2.08 17.08 -5.03
N GLU A 246 1.85 16.92 -6.33
CA GLU A 246 2.64 17.55 -7.40
C GLU A 246 2.64 19.08 -7.24
N LYS A 247 1.46 19.68 -7.04
CA LYS A 247 1.32 21.12 -6.79
C LYS A 247 2.09 21.56 -5.57
N LYS A 248 2.03 20.82 -4.46
CA LYS A 248 2.76 21.13 -3.23
C LYS A 248 4.28 21.09 -3.43
N LEU A 249 4.77 20.03 -4.06
CA LEU A 249 6.21 19.85 -4.29
C LEU A 249 6.76 20.88 -5.27
N SER A 250 5.99 21.25 -6.31
CA SER A 250 6.38 22.30 -7.27
C SER A 250 6.34 23.70 -6.67
N SER A 251 5.59 23.94 -5.59
CA SER A 251 5.51 25.23 -4.91
C SER A 251 6.54 25.40 -3.78
N THR A 252 7.26 24.33 -3.42
CA THR A 252 8.34 24.39 -2.43
C THR A 252 9.63 24.77 -3.14
N PRO A 253 10.28 25.93 -2.84
CA PRO A 253 11.55 26.31 -3.46
C PRO A 253 12.57 25.19 -3.28
N SER A 254 13.34 24.87 -4.33
CA SER A 254 14.45 23.92 -4.21
C SER A 254 15.48 24.48 -3.23
N GLU A 255 16.12 23.59 -2.45
CA GLU A 255 17.17 24.02 -1.51
C GLU A 255 18.27 24.84 -2.20
N THR A 256 18.48 24.66 -3.50
CA THR A 256 19.39 25.43 -4.34
C THR A 256 18.98 26.91 -4.46
N GLU A 257 17.68 27.21 -4.53
CA GLU A 257 17.20 28.62 -4.60
C GLU A 257 17.30 29.35 -3.24
N LEU A 258 17.27 28.60 -2.14
CA LEU A 258 17.44 29.17 -0.80
C LEU A 258 18.91 29.52 -0.52
N VAL A 259 19.87 28.80 -1.09
CA VAL A 259 21.31 29.08 -0.97
C VAL A 259 21.66 30.32 -1.78
N ASP A 260 21.12 30.49 -2.99
CA ASP A 260 21.38 31.69 -3.83
C ASP A 260 20.81 32.98 -3.19
N LYS A 261 19.61 32.91 -2.59
CA LYS A 261 19.04 34.07 -1.86
C LYS A 261 19.82 34.43 -0.62
N SER A 262 20.45 33.47 0.05
CA SER A 262 21.28 33.75 1.23
C SER A 262 22.64 34.36 0.88
N GLN A 263 23.13 34.15 -0.35
CA GLN A 263 24.36 34.76 -0.85
C GLN A 263 24.14 36.17 -1.42
N SER A 264 22.97 36.45 -1.99
CA SER A 264 22.63 37.79 -2.53
C SER A 264 22.30 38.83 -1.45
N LEU A 265 22.09 38.43 -0.20
CA LEU A 265 21.85 39.33 0.94
C LEU A 265 23.12 39.65 1.74
N LYS A 266 24.29 39.14 1.32
CA LYS A 266 25.62 39.41 1.95
C LYS A 266 26.57 40.18 1.06
N GLY A 267 26.08 40.77 -0.06
CA GLY A 267 26.81 41.64 -0.96
C GLY A 267 26.55 43.11 -0.69
#